data_5a4b597de9fc6166feea99a57cffc5de
#
_entry.id   5a4b597de9fc6166feea99a57cffc5de
#
_cell.length_a   1.000
_cell.length_b   1.000
_cell.length_c   1.000
_cell.angle_alpha   90.00
_cell.angle_beta   90.00
_cell.angle_gamma   90.00
#
_symmetry.space_group_name_H-M   'P 1'
#
loop_
_entity.id
_entity.type
_entity.pdbx_description
1 polymer ?
#
loop_
_entity_poly.entity_id
_entity_poly.type
_entity_poly.pdbx_seq_one_letter_code
_entity_poly.pdbx_strand_id
1 'polypeptide(L)'
;IYASAAQSYRFAATDGASPALQPKLISWVLSGGVLAGVIGPQLVQHTMDLWPQHLFAATYVGQAIVALIAMAVLAGVEPPPTSLAPADSKAGRPLGEIAAQPQFVVAAICGTVSYALMNMVMTAAPLAMKMCGLSLSQSNLGIQWHVLAMYAPSFFTGALIARFGASRVVAFGLALEVA
;
A
#
# COMPACT_ATOMS: atom_id res chain seq x y z
N ILE A 1 6.79 11.91 2.61
CA ILE A 1 6.45 11.78 4.05
C ILE A 1 5.14 10.99 4.21
N TYR A 2 4.00 11.41 3.63
CA TYR A 2 2.71 10.71 3.79
C TYR A 2 2.78 9.23 3.38
N ALA A 3 3.29 8.92 2.20
CA ALA A 3 3.40 7.55 1.71
C ALA A 3 4.27 6.67 2.61
N SER A 4 5.38 7.21 3.14
CA SER A 4 6.25 6.50 4.07
C SER A 4 5.55 6.22 5.41
N ALA A 5 4.79 7.18 5.93
CA ALA A 5 4.01 6.99 7.15
C ALA A 5 2.92 5.92 6.96
N ALA A 6 2.15 5.98 5.86
CA ALA A 6 1.13 4.99 5.56
C ALA A 6 1.71 3.57 5.40
N GLN A 7 2.91 3.45 4.82
CA GLN A 7 3.61 2.16 4.70
C GLN A 7 4.09 1.61 6.06
N SER A 8 4.36 2.46 7.06
CA SER A 8 4.83 2.02 8.38
C SER A 8 3.74 1.33 9.22
N TYR A 9 2.45 1.63 8.99
CA TYR A 9 1.35 1.04 9.78
C TYR A 9 1.32 -0.49 9.71
N ARG A 10 1.69 -1.09 8.58
CA ARG A 10 1.76 -2.55 8.45
C ARG A 10 2.85 -3.16 9.34
N PHE A 11 3.92 -2.43 9.61
CA PHE A 11 4.97 -2.88 10.52
C PHE A 11 4.57 -2.65 11.97
N ALA A 12 3.96 -1.50 12.29
CA ALA A 12 3.40 -1.23 13.61
C ALA A 12 2.38 -2.30 14.04
N ALA A 13 1.57 -2.81 13.10
CA ALA A 13 0.63 -3.89 13.37
C ALA A 13 1.32 -5.23 13.72
N THR A 14 2.60 -5.39 13.43
CA THR A 14 3.38 -6.60 13.76
C THR A 14 4.22 -6.47 15.02
N ASP A 15 4.30 -5.25 15.59
CA ASP A 15 5.05 -5.01 16.82
C ASP A 15 4.48 -5.83 17.98
N GLY A 16 5.33 -6.61 18.62
CA GLY A 16 4.94 -7.51 19.71
C GLY A 16 4.26 -8.82 19.26
N ALA A 17 4.02 -9.03 17.96
CA ALA A 17 3.42 -10.25 17.44
C ALA A 17 4.47 -11.36 17.26
N SER A 18 4.04 -12.64 17.48
CA SER A 18 4.92 -13.77 17.20
C SER A 18 5.28 -13.85 15.71
N PRO A 19 6.48 -14.32 15.35
CA PRO A 19 6.92 -14.41 13.94
C PRO A 19 5.96 -15.18 13.03
N ALA A 20 5.23 -16.18 13.58
CA ALA A 20 4.25 -16.95 12.83
C ALA A 20 2.99 -16.15 12.45
N LEU A 21 2.63 -15.11 13.23
CA LEU A 21 1.45 -14.27 13.01
C LEU A 21 1.75 -13.04 12.15
N GLN A 22 2.99 -12.58 12.10
CA GLN A 22 3.36 -11.36 11.38
C GLN A 22 2.87 -11.32 9.92
N PRO A 23 3.04 -12.38 9.09
CA PRO A 23 2.57 -12.35 7.71
C PRO A 23 1.05 -12.17 7.61
N LYS A 24 0.32 -12.77 8.55
CA LYS A 24 -1.15 -12.69 8.60
C LYS A 24 -1.62 -11.29 8.99
N LEU A 25 -0.98 -10.65 9.97
CA LEU A 25 -1.30 -9.30 10.41
C LEU A 25 -1.01 -8.27 9.31
N ILE A 26 0.12 -8.39 8.63
CA ILE A 26 0.45 -7.55 7.46
C ILE A 26 -0.62 -7.70 6.38
N SER A 27 -1.05 -8.93 6.09
CA SER A 27 -2.11 -9.20 5.11
C SER A 27 -3.43 -8.54 5.49
N TRP A 28 -3.82 -8.54 6.75
CA TRP A 28 -5.04 -7.90 7.22
C TRP A 28 -4.99 -6.38 7.07
N VAL A 29 -3.87 -5.76 7.41
CA VAL A 29 -3.67 -4.31 7.20
C VAL A 29 -3.75 -3.97 5.71
N LEU A 30 -3.10 -4.77 4.85
CA LEU A 30 -3.14 -4.57 3.41
C LEU A 30 -4.54 -4.79 2.80
N SER A 31 -5.33 -5.70 3.36
CA SER A 31 -6.71 -5.93 2.91
C SER A 31 -7.62 -4.71 3.10
N GLY A 32 -7.29 -3.81 4.04
CA GLY A 32 -7.92 -2.49 4.15
C GLY A 32 -7.77 -1.64 2.90
N GLY A 33 -6.73 -1.89 2.09
CA GLY A 33 -6.54 -1.29 0.78
C GLY A 33 -7.67 -1.62 -0.22
N VAL A 34 -8.37 -2.75 -0.05
CA VAL A 34 -9.55 -3.09 -0.87
C VAL A 34 -10.67 -2.08 -0.63
N LEU A 35 -10.93 -1.72 0.63
CA LEU A 35 -11.91 -0.68 0.97
C LEU A 35 -11.49 0.68 0.40
N ALA A 36 -10.23 1.05 0.53
CA ALA A 36 -9.70 2.27 -0.04
C ALA A 36 -9.80 2.27 -1.57
N GLY A 37 -9.57 1.11 -2.22
CA GLY A 37 -9.71 0.91 -3.65
C GLY A 37 -11.13 1.08 -4.19
N VAL A 38 -12.15 0.88 -3.33
CA VAL A 38 -13.55 1.18 -3.68
C VAL A 38 -13.89 2.63 -3.32
N ILE A 39 -13.67 3.02 -2.07
CA ILE A 39 -14.09 4.34 -1.55
C ILE A 39 -13.41 5.49 -2.30
N GLY A 40 -12.10 5.37 -2.61
CA GLY A 40 -11.36 6.44 -3.29
C GLY A 40 -11.93 6.79 -4.65
N PRO A 41 -11.97 5.86 -5.62
CA PRO A 41 -12.53 6.10 -6.94
C PRO A 41 -14.02 6.48 -6.91
N GLN A 42 -14.81 5.90 -6.01
CA GLN A 42 -16.22 6.27 -5.86
C GLN A 42 -16.37 7.70 -5.32
N LEU A 43 -15.54 8.12 -4.38
CA LEU A 43 -15.51 9.51 -3.93
C LEU A 43 -15.25 10.45 -5.11
N VAL A 44 -14.24 10.17 -5.93
CA VAL A 44 -13.95 10.95 -7.14
C VAL A 44 -15.16 10.98 -8.07
N GLN A 45 -15.71 9.81 -8.38
CA GLN A 45 -16.83 9.64 -9.31
C GLN A 45 -18.07 10.49 -8.94
N HIS A 46 -18.37 10.59 -7.63
CA HIS A 46 -19.56 11.28 -7.15
C HIS A 46 -19.33 12.74 -6.79
N THR A 47 -18.09 13.19 -6.74
CA THR A 47 -17.75 14.55 -6.28
C THR A 47 -17.03 15.41 -7.31
N MET A 48 -16.48 14.81 -8.38
CA MET A 48 -15.64 15.54 -9.34
C MET A 48 -16.38 16.71 -10.03
N ASP A 49 -17.70 16.57 -10.27
CA ASP A 49 -18.51 17.53 -11.00
C ASP A 49 -19.46 18.35 -10.11
N LEU A 50 -19.39 18.20 -8.76
CA LEU A 50 -20.29 18.91 -7.83
C LEU A 50 -20.13 20.43 -7.90
N TRP A 51 -18.95 20.93 -8.25
CA TRP A 51 -18.69 22.34 -8.47
C TRP A 51 -18.23 22.56 -9.91
N PRO A 52 -19.15 22.89 -10.83
CA PRO A 52 -18.86 22.96 -12.26
C PRO A 52 -17.74 23.94 -12.64
N GLN A 53 -17.55 25.00 -11.82
CA GLN A 53 -16.49 26.01 -12.04
C GLN A 53 -15.10 25.53 -11.61
N HIS A 54 -15.03 24.51 -10.75
CA HIS A 54 -13.78 24.00 -10.17
C HIS A 54 -13.80 22.48 -10.12
N LEU A 55 -13.44 21.88 -11.25
CA LEU A 55 -13.36 20.42 -11.36
C LEU A 55 -12.48 19.84 -10.23
N PHE A 56 -12.94 18.77 -9.59
CA PHE A 56 -12.31 18.11 -8.45
C PHE A 56 -12.25 18.92 -7.13
N ALA A 57 -12.72 20.15 -7.03
CA ALA A 57 -12.63 20.91 -5.77
C ALA A 57 -13.41 20.20 -4.64
N ALA A 58 -14.62 19.72 -4.92
CA ALA A 58 -15.39 18.96 -3.94
C ALA A 58 -14.74 17.61 -3.59
N THR A 59 -14.03 16.98 -4.53
CA THR A 59 -13.25 15.77 -4.29
C THR A 59 -12.15 16.02 -3.27
N TYR A 60 -11.41 17.12 -3.38
CA TYR A 60 -10.37 17.48 -2.40
C TYR A 60 -10.94 17.76 -1.01
N VAL A 61 -12.12 18.39 -0.93
CA VAL A 61 -12.82 18.58 0.35
C VAL A 61 -13.22 17.22 0.95
N GLY A 62 -13.78 16.32 0.14
CA GLY A 62 -14.10 14.96 0.57
C GLY A 62 -12.87 14.20 1.06
N GLN A 63 -11.75 14.33 0.37
CA GLN A 63 -10.47 13.72 0.77
C GLN A 63 -9.95 14.31 2.09
N ALA A 64 -10.10 15.61 2.30
CA ALA A 64 -9.74 16.26 3.57
C ALA A 64 -10.60 15.72 4.74
N ILE A 65 -11.89 15.53 4.53
CA ILE A 65 -12.79 14.94 5.54
C ILE A 65 -12.36 13.51 5.88
N VAL A 66 -12.06 12.67 4.88
CA VAL A 66 -11.55 11.30 5.09
C VAL A 66 -10.24 11.31 5.86
N ALA A 67 -9.33 12.24 5.55
CA ALA A 67 -8.07 12.41 6.27
C ALA A 67 -8.28 12.81 7.74
N LEU A 68 -9.24 13.69 8.03
CA LEU A 68 -9.59 14.08 9.40
C LEU A 68 -10.19 12.91 10.18
N ILE A 69 -11.04 12.11 9.56
CA ILE A 69 -11.57 10.88 10.17
C ILE A 69 -10.44 9.90 10.48
N ALA A 70 -9.53 9.68 9.53
CA ALA A 70 -8.38 8.81 9.74
C ALA A 70 -7.49 9.31 10.88
N MET A 71 -7.26 10.62 10.96
CA MET A 71 -6.51 11.24 12.05
C MET A 71 -7.21 11.05 13.41
N ALA A 72 -8.52 11.21 13.47
CA ALA A 72 -9.31 11.00 14.70
C ALA A 72 -9.26 9.54 15.16
N VAL A 73 -9.34 8.58 14.22
CA VAL A 73 -9.19 7.15 14.52
C VAL A 73 -7.79 6.85 15.06
N LEU A 74 -6.75 7.37 14.40
CA LEU A 74 -5.36 7.15 14.84
C LEU A 74 -5.06 7.78 16.19
N ALA A 75 -5.67 8.93 16.50
CA ALA A 75 -5.50 9.57 17.81
C ALA A 75 -6.08 8.73 18.95
N GLY A 76 -7.03 7.84 18.68
CA GLY A 76 -7.59 6.89 19.65
C GLY A 76 -6.80 5.56 19.76
N VAL A 77 -5.78 5.35 18.92
CA VAL A 77 -4.96 4.14 18.97
C VAL A 77 -3.77 4.38 19.91
N GLU A 78 -3.71 3.63 21.01
CA GLU A 78 -2.53 3.62 21.87
C GLU A 78 -1.38 2.90 21.15
N PRO A 79 -0.22 3.56 20.94
CA PRO A 79 0.92 2.88 20.38
C PRO A 79 1.37 1.76 21.33
N PRO A 80 1.79 0.59 20.81
CA PRO A 80 2.36 -0.45 21.65
C PRO A 80 3.51 0.12 22.47
N PRO A 81 3.66 -0.30 23.73
CA PRO A 81 4.74 0.20 24.58
C PRO A 81 6.06 -0.03 23.85
N THR A 82 6.75 1.06 23.56
CA THR A 82 8.09 0.98 22.98
C THR A 82 8.95 0.25 24.02
N SER A 83 9.32 -1.00 23.75
CA SER A 83 10.35 -1.63 24.54
C SER A 83 11.63 -0.81 24.30
N LEU A 84 11.90 0.12 25.17
CA LEU A 84 13.18 0.79 25.21
C LEU A 84 14.19 -0.33 25.34
N ALA A 85 14.91 -0.60 24.26
CA ALA A 85 16.06 -1.51 24.35
C ALA A 85 16.91 -1.02 25.53
N PRO A 86 17.38 -1.89 26.43
CA PRO A 86 18.22 -1.48 27.53
C PRO A 86 19.31 -0.55 27.03
N ALA A 87 19.62 0.52 27.80
CA ALA A 87 20.60 1.53 27.39
C ALA A 87 21.99 0.93 27.04
N ASP A 88 22.25 -0.31 27.46
CA ASP A 88 23.41 -1.13 27.12
C ASP A 88 23.26 -1.99 25.85
N SER A 89 22.10 -1.98 25.19
CA SER A 89 21.99 -2.65 23.90
C SER A 89 22.86 -1.90 22.89
N LYS A 90 23.90 -2.56 22.42
CA LYS A 90 24.79 -2.08 21.36
C LYS A 90 23.97 -1.39 20.28
N ALA A 91 24.39 -0.21 19.86
CA ALA A 91 23.81 0.51 18.73
C ALA A 91 23.49 -0.48 17.61
N GLY A 92 22.30 -0.34 17.00
CA GLY A 92 21.85 -1.24 15.94
C GLY A 92 22.95 -1.43 14.87
N ARG A 93 22.85 -2.50 14.10
CA ARG A 93 23.86 -2.82 13.08
C ARG A 93 24.12 -1.61 12.17
N PRO A 94 25.40 -1.32 11.84
CA PRO A 94 25.77 -0.25 10.92
C PRO A 94 25.01 -0.39 9.58
N LEU A 95 24.54 0.72 9.02
CA LEU A 95 23.81 0.71 7.75
C LEU A 95 24.60 0.06 6.61
N GLY A 96 25.94 0.17 6.62
CA GLY A 96 26.81 -0.48 5.64
C GLY A 96 26.74 -2.01 5.69
N GLU A 97 26.67 -2.60 6.89
CA GLU A 97 26.51 -4.05 7.04
C GLU A 97 25.13 -4.53 6.56
N ILE A 98 24.08 -3.74 6.80
CA ILE A 98 22.73 -4.05 6.32
C ILE A 98 22.68 -3.97 4.81
N ALA A 99 23.21 -2.88 4.22
CA ALA A 99 23.23 -2.65 2.78
C ALA A 99 24.10 -3.67 2.01
N ALA A 100 25.10 -4.26 2.66
CA ALA A 100 25.93 -5.30 2.06
C ALA A 100 25.28 -6.70 2.05
N GLN A 101 24.14 -6.89 2.73
CA GLN A 101 23.47 -8.20 2.76
C GLN A 101 22.82 -8.50 1.39
N PRO A 102 23.14 -9.63 0.73
CA PRO A 102 22.55 -9.96 -0.58
C PRO A 102 21.02 -9.99 -0.57
N GLN A 103 20.41 -10.49 0.52
CA GLN A 103 18.96 -10.53 0.68
C GLN A 103 18.36 -9.12 0.73
N PHE A 104 19.01 -8.17 1.39
CA PHE A 104 18.58 -6.78 1.43
C PHE A 104 18.68 -6.14 0.03
N VAL A 105 19.79 -6.35 -0.66
CA VAL A 105 20.00 -5.80 -2.02
C VAL A 105 18.96 -6.34 -2.99
N VAL A 106 18.74 -7.66 -3.00
CA VAL A 106 17.71 -8.28 -3.86
C VAL A 106 16.32 -7.75 -3.53
N ALA A 107 15.95 -7.68 -2.23
CA ALA A 107 14.66 -7.16 -1.82
C ALA A 107 14.48 -5.67 -2.21
N ALA A 108 15.53 -4.86 -2.06
CA ALA A 108 15.50 -3.45 -2.45
C ALA A 108 15.33 -3.26 -3.97
N ILE A 109 16.05 -4.04 -4.78
CA ILE A 109 15.94 -4.00 -6.24
C ILE A 109 14.54 -4.45 -6.66
N CYS A 110 14.08 -5.61 -6.20
CA CYS A 110 12.74 -6.12 -6.54
C CYS A 110 11.64 -5.13 -6.13
N GLY A 111 11.70 -4.59 -4.91
CA GLY A 111 10.74 -3.62 -4.42
C GLY A 111 10.75 -2.32 -5.24
N THR A 112 11.93 -1.81 -5.60
CA THR A 112 12.07 -0.61 -6.42
C THR A 112 11.52 -0.82 -7.82
N VAL A 113 11.86 -1.92 -8.48
CA VAL A 113 11.37 -2.23 -9.83
C VAL A 113 9.86 -2.42 -9.85
N SER A 114 9.32 -3.24 -8.96
CA SER A 114 7.87 -3.46 -8.87
C SER A 114 7.11 -2.16 -8.59
N TYR A 115 7.62 -1.33 -7.68
CA TYR A 115 7.00 -0.05 -7.37
C TYR A 115 7.07 0.93 -8.54
N ALA A 116 8.18 0.97 -9.28
CA ALA A 116 8.35 1.80 -10.48
C ALA A 116 7.37 1.38 -11.58
N LEU A 117 7.26 0.07 -11.86
CA LEU A 117 6.32 -0.48 -12.85
C LEU A 117 4.88 -0.17 -12.46
N MET A 118 4.51 -0.38 -11.20
CA MET A 118 3.18 -0.04 -10.68
C MET A 118 2.86 1.44 -10.90
N ASN A 119 3.78 2.35 -10.53
CA ASN A 119 3.57 3.79 -10.72
C ASN A 119 3.46 4.17 -12.20
N MET A 120 4.25 3.53 -13.06
CA MET A 120 4.18 3.73 -14.52
C MET A 120 2.78 3.38 -15.04
N VAL A 121 2.26 2.21 -14.69
CA VAL A 121 0.92 1.77 -15.11
C VAL A 121 -0.16 2.70 -14.55
N MET A 122 -0.11 3.03 -13.26
CA MET A 122 -1.09 3.92 -12.61
C MET A 122 -1.13 5.33 -13.21
N THR A 123 0.00 5.80 -13.75
CA THR A 123 0.08 7.13 -14.37
C THR A 123 -0.24 7.07 -15.87
N ALA A 124 0.28 6.07 -16.57
CA ALA A 124 0.13 5.96 -18.02
C ALA A 124 -1.26 5.48 -18.45
N ALA A 125 -1.90 4.57 -17.69
CA ALA A 125 -3.18 3.99 -18.08
C ALA A 125 -4.31 5.03 -18.22
N PRO A 126 -4.55 5.96 -17.26
CA PRO A 126 -5.56 7.00 -17.45
C PRO A 126 -5.29 7.91 -18.64
N LEU A 127 -4.01 8.21 -18.89
CA LEU A 127 -3.62 9.04 -20.04
C LEU A 127 -3.89 8.32 -21.36
N ALA A 128 -3.50 7.05 -21.46
CA ALA A 128 -3.77 6.22 -22.63
C ALA A 128 -5.27 6.04 -22.87
N MET A 129 -6.07 5.79 -21.81
CA MET A 129 -7.52 5.71 -21.89
C MET A 129 -8.13 6.99 -22.43
N LYS A 130 -7.66 8.16 -21.98
CA LYS A 130 -8.10 9.47 -22.48
C LYS A 130 -7.74 9.64 -23.97
N MET A 131 -6.53 9.25 -24.38
CA MET A 131 -6.11 9.29 -25.79
C MET A 131 -6.95 8.38 -26.68
N CYS A 132 -7.44 7.26 -26.16
CA CYS A 132 -8.38 6.36 -26.84
C CYS A 132 -9.84 6.85 -26.81
N GLY A 133 -10.11 8.07 -26.33
CA GLY A 133 -11.46 8.66 -26.29
C GLY A 133 -12.34 8.17 -25.15
N LEU A 134 -11.80 7.44 -24.18
CA LEU A 134 -12.56 7.01 -23.01
C LEU A 134 -12.81 8.19 -22.06
N SER A 135 -14.00 8.15 -21.43
CA SER A 135 -14.39 9.16 -20.46
C SER A 135 -13.57 9.09 -19.17
N LEU A 136 -13.56 10.18 -18.41
CA LEU A 136 -12.91 10.24 -17.11
C LEU A 136 -13.50 9.20 -16.13
N SER A 137 -14.82 8.99 -16.20
CA SER A 137 -15.52 7.97 -15.41
C SER A 137 -15.03 6.55 -15.74
N GLN A 138 -14.88 6.22 -17.03
CA GLN A 138 -14.38 4.92 -17.45
C GLN A 138 -12.92 4.71 -17.02
N SER A 139 -12.10 5.75 -17.12
CA SER A 139 -10.71 5.70 -16.65
C SER A 139 -10.63 5.48 -15.12
N ASN A 140 -11.49 6.18 -14.37
CA ASN A 140 -11.57 6.01 -12.91
C ASN A 140 -12.01 4.59 -12.52
N LEU A 141 -12.98 4.02 -13.25
CA LEU A 141 -13.43 2.64 -13.03
C LEU A 141 -12.31 1.63 -13.35
N GLY A 142 -11.54 1.85 -14.42
CA GLY A 142 -10.37 1.03 -14.75
C GLY A 142 -9.33 1.01 -13.64
N ILE A 143 -9.01 2.19 -13.09
CA ILE A 143 -8.11 2.31 -11.94
C ILE A 143 -8.68 1.62 -10.70
N GLN A 144 -9.97 1.74 -10.45
CA GLN A 144 -10.63 1.06 -9.34
C GLN A 144 -10.44 -0.46 -9.42
N TRP A 145 -10.68 -1.07 -10.57
CA TRP A 145 -10.48 -2.50 -10.76
C TRP A 145 -9.02 -2.92 -10.64
N HIS A 146 -8.09 -2.10 -11.14
CA HIS A 146 -6.66 -2.33 -10.96
C HIS A 146 -6.27 -2.36 -9.48
N VAL A 147 -6.70 -1.36 -8.71
CA VAL A 147 -6.42 -1.28 -7.26
C VAL A 147 -7.06 -2.45 -6.50
N LEU A 148 -8.29 -2.83 -6.85
CA LEU A 148 -8.94 -4.00 -6.26
C LEU A 148 -8.14 -5.29 -6.54
N ALA A 149 -7.71 -5.50 -7.77
CA ALA A 149 -6.90 -6.66 -8.14
C ALA A 149 -5.54 -6.68 -7.42
N MET A 150 -4.96 -5.51 -7.14
CA MET A 150 -3.71 -5.38 -6.40
C MET A 150 -3.86 -5.77 -4.92
N TYR A 151 -4.96 -5.37 -4.27
CA TYR A 151 -5.16 -5.62 -2.84
C TYR A 151 -5.96 -6.88 -2.52
N ALA A 152 -6.82 -7.38 -3.42
CA ALA A 152 -7.61 -8.58 -3.17
C ALA A 152 -6.78 -9.83 -2.79
N PRO A 153 -5.60 -10.09 -3.39
CA PRO A 153 -4.77 -11.21 -2.96
C PRO A 153 -4.30 -11.14 -1.51
N SER A 154 -4.29 -9.95 -0.88
CA SER A 154 -3.84 -9.78 0.50
C SER A 154 -4.64 -10.63 1.51
N PHE A 155 -5.89 -10.96 1.21
CA PHE A 155 -6.71 -11.83 2.08
C PHE A 155 -6.10 -13.23 2.28
N PHE A 156 -5.34 -13.74 1.30
CA PHE A 156 -4.77 -15.09 1.35
C PHE A 156 -3.23 -15.14 1.22
N THR A 157 -2.59 -14.05 0.78
CA THR A 157 -1.13 -14.01 0.58
C THR A 157 -0.37 -14.30 1.88
N GLY A 158 -0.84 -13.80 3.02
CA GLY A 158 -0.23 -14.10 4.32
C GLY A 158 -0.22 -15.58 4.66
N ALA A 159 -1.31 -16.30 4.35
CA ALA A 159 -1.38 -17.75 4.54
C ALA A 159 -0.46 -18.50 3.55
N LEU A 160 -0.35 -18.02 2.31
CA LEU A 160 0.57 -18.58 1.32
C LEU A 160 2.04 -18.40 1.76
N ILE A 161 2.40 -17.22 2.28
CA ILE A 161 3.74 -16.95 2.79
C ILE A 161 4.05 -17.84 3.99
N ALA A 162 3.11 -18.00 4.91
CA ALA A 162 3.28 -18.87 6.06
C ALA A 162 3.48 -20.34 5.66
N ARG A 163 2.83 -20.81 4.58
CA ARG A 163 2.89 -22.19 4.11
C ARG A 163 4.08 -22.49 3.21
N PHE A 164 4.40 -21.59 2.28
CA PHE A 164 5.37 -21.83 1.19
C PHE A 164 6.67 -21.01 1.33
N GLY A 165 6.70 -20.05 2.26
CA GLY A 165 7.80 -19.11 2.44
C GLY A 165 7.71 -17.90 1.48
N ALA A 166 8.25 -16.77 1.92
CA ALA A 166 8.17 -15.51 1.21
C ALA A 166 8.82 -15.57 -0.19
N SER A 167 10.00 -16.18 -0.31
CA SER A 167 10.76 -16.21 -1.59
C SER A 167 10.00 -16.89 -2.73
N ARG A 168 9.29 -18.00 -2.45
CA ARG A 168 8.52 -18.72 -3.46
C ARG A 168 7.28 -17.93 -3.89
N VAL A 169 6.60 -17.28 -2.94
CA VAL A 169 5.42 -16.46 -3.23
C VAL A 169 5.80 -15.23 -4.04
N VAL A 170 6.94 -14.58 -3.73
CA VAL A 170 7.47 -13.45 -4.51
C VAL A 170 7.86 -13.91 -5.93
N ALA A 171 8.59 -15.04 -6.07
CA ALA A 171 8.96 -15.57 -7.37
C ALA A 171 7.74 -15.87 -8.25
N PHE A 172 6.67 -16.44 -7.67
CA PHE A 172 5.42 -16.69 -8.36
C PHE A 172 4.73 -15.37 -8.78
N GLY A 173 4.71 -14.37 -7.91
CA GLY A 173 4.18 -13.03 -8.23
C GLY A 173 4.91 -12.38 -9.40
N LEU A 174 6.25 -12.40 -9.37
CA LEU A 174 7.07 -11.87 -10.47
C LEU A 174 6.84 -12.63 -11.80
N ALA A 175 6.65 -13.95 -11.73
CA ALA A 175 6.33 -14.74 -12.94
C ALA A 175 4.98 -14.33 -13.55
N LEU A 176 3.97 -14.01 -12.71
CA LEU A 176 2.67 -13.51 -13.19
C LEU A 176 2.75 -12.09 -13.76
N GLU A 177 3.70 -11.28 -13.32
CA GLU A 177 3.89 -9.91 -13.82
C GLU A 177 4.50 -9.88 -15.24
N VAL A 178 5.20 -10.94 -15.63
CA VAL A 178 5.85 -11.11 -16.95
C VAL A 178 4.95 -11.83 -17.96
N ALA A 179 3.94 -12.55 -17.51
CA ALA A 179 3.01 -13.32 -18.36
C ALA A 179 1.90 -12.43 -18.94
#